data_31fef9770910d3bc8020d86cea271e12
#
_entry.id   31fef9770910d3bc8020d86cea271e12
#
_cell.length_a   1.000
_cell.length_b   1.000
_cell.length_c   1.000
_cell.angle_alpha   90.00
_cell.angle_beta   90.00
_cell.angle_gamma   90.00
#
_symmetry.space_group_name_H-M   'P 1'
#
loop_
_entity.id
_entity.type
_entity.pdbx_description
1 polymer ?
#
loop_
_entity_poly.entity_id
_entity_poly.type
_entity_poly.pdbx_seq_one_letter_code
_entity_poly.pdbx_strand_id
1 'polypeptide(L)' 'MKVELHLYASFKNHLPEKSSENPCIMEIPDGTTIRELLSRLNIPPEAPKVIFLNGVHTQGDEILKAGDRVGAFPPVAGG' A
#
# COMPACT_ATOMS: atom_id res chain seq x y z
N MET A 1 -2.15 -6.25 -13.82
CA MET A 1 -1.58 -4.89 -13.98
C MET A 1 -0.53 -4.62 -12.93
N LYS A 2 0.33 -3.66 -13.18
CA LYS A 2 1.42 -3.33 -12.26
C LYS A 2 1.14 -2.02 -11.55
N VAL A 3 1.41 -2.00 -10.25
CA VAL A 3 1.33 -0.79 -9.43
C VAL A 3 2.63 -0.64 -8.64
N GLU A 4 2.89 0.59 -8.22
CA GLU A 4 4.08 0.91 -7.45
C GLU A 4 3.67 1.05 -5.99
N LEU A 5 4.34 0.29 -5.11
CA LEU A 5 4.01 0.24 -3.69
C LEU A 5 5.12 0.89 -2.87
N HIS A 6 4.74 1.83 -2.02
CA HIS A 6 5.63 2.52 -1.10
C HIS A 6 5.17 2.26 0.33
N LEU A 7 5.91 1.47 1.07
CA LEU A 7 5.62 1.21 2.48
C LEU A 7 6.69 1.87 3.35
N TYR A 8 6.25 2.51 4.43
CA TYR A 8 7.11 3.30 5.30
C TYR A 8 7.04 2.82 6.74
N ALA A 9 8.06 3.15 7.51
CA ALA A 9 8.17 2.82 8.92
C ALA A 9 7.97 1.32 9.15
N SER A 10 7.19 0.93 10.16
CA SER A 10 6.99 -0.49 10.46
C SER A 10 6.32 -1.26 9.33
N PHE A 11 5.62 -0.57 8.43
CA PHE A 11 4.96 -1.25 7.31
C PHE A 11 5.97 -1.81 6.30
N LYS A 12 7.22 -1.38 6.32
CA LYS A 12 8.27 -1.96 5.47
C LYS A 12 8.42 -3.46 5.68
N ASN A 13 8.09 -3.95 6.87
CA ASN A 13 8.15 -5.37 7.18
C ASN A 13 7.13 -6.19 6.40
N HIS A 14 6.16 -5.54 5.80
CA HIS A 14 5.12 -6.19 4.98
C HIS A 14 5.45 -6.20 3.49
N LEU A 15 6.61 -5.67 3.09
CA LEU A 15 7.03 -5.77 1.70
C LEU A 15 7.18 -7.24 1.30
N PRO A 16 6.89 -7.59 0.03
CA PRO A 16 7.07 -8.95 -0.42
C PRO A 16 8.49 -9.45 -0.20
N GLU A 17 8.62 -10.71 0.19
CA GLU A 17 9.94 -11.29 0.52
C GLU A 17 10.98 -11.13 -0.58
N LYS A 18 10.54 -11.16 -1.82
CA LYS A 18 11.44 -11.06 -2.96
C LYS A 18 11.86 -9.64 -3.27
N SER A 19 11.31 -8.67 -2.55
CA SER A 19 11.63 -7.27 -2.78
C SER A 19 12.23 -6.68 -1.52
N SER A 20 13.49 -6.33 -1.60
CA SER A 20 14.16 -5.59 -0.54
C SER A 20 14.09 -4.09 -0.79
N GLU A 21 13.52 -3.69 -1.92
CA GLU A 21 13.47 -2.30 -2.34
C GLU A 21 12.12 -1.67 -2.08
N ASN A 22 12.17 -0.42 -1.70
CA ASN A 22 11.01 0.43 -1.52
C ASN A 22 11.28 1.71 -2.32
N PRO A 23 10.52 1.99 -3.39
CA PRO A 23 9.27 1.36 -3.78
C PRO A 23 9.45 0.00 -4.48
N CYS A 24 8.40 -0.78 -4.44
CA CYS A 24 8.37 -2.09 -5.06
C CYS A 24 7.24 -2.14 -6.09
N ILE A 25 7.49 -2.80 -7.21
CA ILE A 25 6.47 -2.96 -8.25
C ILE A 25 5.75 -4.28 -8.00
N MET A 26 4.42 -4.24 -7.93
CA MET A 26 3.62 -5.43 -7.72
C MET A 26 2.67 -5.66 -8.87
N GLU A 27 2.53 -6.94 -9.22
CA GLU A 27 1.52 -7.38 -10.19
C GLU A 27 0.26 -7.71 -9.42
N ILE A 28 -0.87 -7.10 -9.80
CA ILE A 28 -2.16 -7.33 -9.14
C ILE A 28 -3.25 -7.53 -10.18
N PRO A 29 -4.33 -8.26 -9.83
CA PRO A 29 -5.46 -8.41 -10.75
C PRO A 29 -6.18 -7.08 -10.98
N ASP A 30 -6.80 -6.95 -12.14
CA ASP A 30 -7.67 -5.80 -12.42
C ASP A 30 -8.83 -5.81 -11.43
N GLY A 31 -9.25 -4.62 -11.00
CA GLY A 31 -10.34 -4.49 -10.06
C GLY A 31 -9.91 -4.53 -8.59
N THR A 32 -8.64 -4.69 -8.31
CA THR A 32 -8.13 -4.69 -6.93
C THR A 32 -8.23 -3.29 -6.34
N THR A 33 -8.78 -3.20 -5.13
CA THR A 33 -8.79 -1.94 -4.38
C THR A 33 -7.50 -1.82 -3.57
N ILE A 34 -7.20 -0.60 -3.11
CA ILE A 34 -6.04 -0.39 -2.26
C ILE A 34 -6.16 -1.24 -0.98
N ARG A 35 -7.37 -1.27 -0.41
CA ARG A 35 -7.63 -2.03 0.81
C ARG A 35 -7.33 -3.52 0.62
N GLU A 36 -7.74 -4.07 -0.51
CA GLU A 36 -7.45 -5.47 -0.84
C GLU A 36 -5.95 -5.71 -1.01
N LEU A 37 -5.25 -4.77 -1.65
CA LEU A 37 -3.80 -4.88 -1.81
C LEU A 37 -3.10 -4.93 -0.46
N LEU A 38 -3.45 -4.02 0.45
CA LEU A 38 -2.83 -3.98 1.78
C LEU A 38 -3.16 -5.25 2.57
N SER A 39 -4.36 -5.79 2.42
CA SER A 39 -4.75 -7.03 3.06
C SER A 39 -3.87 -8.19 2.60
N ARG A 40 -3.55 -8.24 1.31
CA ARG A 40 -2.66 -9.28 0.77
C ARG A 40 -1.25 -9.19 1.32
N LEU A 41 -0.86 -8.02 1.78
CA LEU A 41 0.44 -7.80 2.40
C LEU A 41 0.41 -8.07 3.90
N ASN A 42 -0.70 -8.62 4.39
CA ASN A 42 -0.90 -8.93 5.82
C ASN A 42 -0.93 -7.70 6.70
N ILE A 43 -1.26 -6.54 6.14
CA ILE A 43 -1.52 -5.35 6.94
C ILE A 43 -2.98 -5.43 7.37
N PRO A 44 -3.27 -5.57 8.68
CA PRO A 44 -4.65 -5.76 9.14
C PRO A 44 -5.55 -4.61 8.71
N PRO A 45 -6.77 -4.89 8.25
CA PRO A 45 -7.67 -3.81 7.81
C PRO A 45 -8.03 -2.85 8.95
N GLU A 46 -8.06 -3.33 10.18
CA GLU A 46 -8.36 -2.49 11.34
C GLU A 46 -7.15 -1.72 11.86
N ALA A 47 -5.94 -2.02 11.37
CA ALA A 47 -4.75 -1.29 11.81
C ALA A 47 -4.84 0.17 11.37
N PRO A 48 -4.57 1.13 12.26
CA PRO A 48 -4.53 2.53 11.88
C PRO A 48 -3.47 2.75 10.80
N LYS A 49 -3.84 3.48 9.76
CA LYS A 49 -2.91 3.73 8.65
C LYS A 49 -3.27 4.99 7.90
N VAL A 50 -2.26 5.59 7.29
CA VAL A 50 -2.44 6.71 6.37
C VAL A 50 -2.09 6.20 4.99
N ILE A 51 -2.99 6.40 4.03
CA ILE A 51 -2.86 5.88 2.68
C ILE A 51 -2.87 7.03 1.68
N PHE A 52 -1.96 6.98 0.72
CA PHE A 52 -1.92 7.93 -0.39
C PHE A 52 -2.02 7.18 -1.71
N LEU A 53 -2.80 7.72 -2.63
CA LEU A 53 -2.89 7.23 -4.00
C LEU A 53 -2.43 8.35 -4.92
N ASN A 54 -1.30 8.12 -5.61
CA ASN A 54 -0.70 9.12 -6.49
C ASN A 54 -0.49 10.47 -5.79
N GLY A 55 -0.07 10.41 -4.52
CA GLY A 55 0.19 11.60 -3.73
C GLY A 55 -1.01 12.24 -3.06
N VAL A 56 -2.20 11.66 -3.22
CA VAL A 56 -3.43 12.20 -2.63
C VAL A 56 -3.91 11.28 -1.52
N HIS A 57 -4.18 11.85 -0.36
CA HIS A 57 -4.68 11.10 0.79
C HIS A 57 -6.03 10.45 0.47
N THR A 58 -6.17 9.18 0.85
CA THR A 58 -7.39 8.44 0.58
C THR A 58 -7.68 7.45 1.70
N GLN A 59 -8.89 6.90 1.68
CA GLN A 59 -9.29 5.88 2.65
C GLN A 59 -9.04 4.45 2.17
N GLY A 60 -8.68 4.27 0.90
CA GLY A 60 -8.32 2.96 0.38
C GLY A 60 -9.42 2.23 -0.36
N ASP A 61 -10.54 2.87 -0.63
CA ASP A 61 -11.66 2.25 -1.32
C ASP A 61 -11.56 2.30 -2.84
N GLU A 62 -10.60 3.06 -3.36
CA GLU A 62 -10.46 3.22 -4.80
C GLU A 62 -9.96 1.94 -5.45
N ILE A 63 -10.46 1.69 -6.65
CA ILE A 63 -9.97 0.62 -7.50
C ILE A 63 -8.69 1.09 -8.16
N LEU A 64 -7.64 0.27 -8.06
CA LEU A 64 -6.34 0.60 -8.61
C LEU A 64 -6.32 0.46 -10.14
N LYS A 65 -5.47 1.26 -10.76
CA LYS A 65 -5.23 1.24 -12.21
C LYS A 65 -3.76 0.99 -12.47
N ALA A 66 -3.45 0.50 -13.65
CA ALA A 66 -2.07 0.26 -14.03
C ALA A 66 -1.24 1.53 -13.88
N GLY A 67 -0.09 1.41 -13.24
CA GLY A 67 0.80 2.54 -13.01
C GLY A 67 0.52 3.37 -11.79
N ASP A 68 -0.54 3.07 -11.04
CA ASP A 68 -0.84 3.80 -9.81
C ASP A 68 0.27 3.62 -8.78
N ARG A 69 0.47 4.67 -7.95
CA ARG A 69 1.42 4.65 -6.84
C ARG A 69 0.65 4.67 -5.54
N VAL A 70 0.85 3.64 -4.75
CA VAL A 70 0.19 3.48 -3.45
C VAL A 70 1.23 3.66 -2.36
N GLY A 71 0.98 4.59 -1.45
CA GLY A 71 1.82 4.77 -0.27
C GLY A 71 1.04 4.48 0.99
N ALA A 72 1.65 3.82 1.95
CA ALA A 72 1.00 3.55 3.23
C ALA A 72 2.01 3.60 4.36
N PHE A 73 1.60 4.20 5.47
CA PHE A 73 2.43 4.23 6.67
C PHE A 73 1.53 4.29 7.91
N PRO A 74 2.03 3.80 9.06
CA PRO A 74 1.26 3.91 10.29
C PRO A 74 1.22 5.37 10.75
N PRO A 75 0.15 5.80 11.45
CA PRO A 75 0.13 7.15 12.02
C PRO A 75 1.27 7.32 13.00
N VAL A 76 1.80 8.53 13.08
CA VAL A 76 2.87 8.81 14.04
C VAL A 76 2.26 8.88 15.43
N ALA A 77 2.73 7.97 16.31
CA ALA A 77 2.23 7.92 17.67
C ALA A 77 2.70 9.15 18.44
N GLY A 78 1.77 9.80 19.11
CA GLY A 78 2.08 10.94 19.98
C GLY A 78 2.34 12.23 19.23
N GLY A 79 2.11 12.24 17.96
CA GLY A 79 2.36 13.50 17.26
C GLY A 79 1.76 13.51 15.93
#